data_5aeeab3347e2279ab22f39c6848a3ef6
#
_entry.id   5aeeab3347e2279ab22f39c6848a3ef6
#
_cell.length_a   1.000
_cell.length_b   1.000
_cell.length_c   1.000
_cell.angle_alpha   90.00
_cell.angle_beta   90.00
_cell.angle_gamma   90.00
#
_symmetry.space_group_name_H-M   'P 1'
#
loop_
_entity.id
_entity.type
_entity.pdbx_description
1 polymer ?
#
loop_
_entity_poly.entity_id
_entity_poly.type
_entity_poly.pdbx_seq_one_letter_code
_entity_poly.pdbx_strand_id
1 'polypeptide(L)'
;AYSACLTDNGVLFGSKNKIFFYNYQDTSLRLLQTFDLEPNYNVTLLNLWDKHTLLCCSRWQGLLLLDLNTGKCRRPPFDCGKEIMNVLIDSQKRIWVAPYNGGLNCLTRDGKLLATYTTHNSSLSNNVILSLAEREGEIWIGTDGGGINILDPETRRISLLEHMPGSDHYSLPANSILCLYNDCNNNMWAGSIRNGLISIREVSMKTYTDVPPGNDRGLSNNTVLSLFQESQDQIWVGTDGGGINSLNPLTEKFIHYPSTWEDKVASICQFTPGKLLISLFSQGVF
;
A
#
# COMPACT_ATOMS: atom_id res chain seq x y z
N ALA A 1 -13.80 2.83 3.99
CA ALA A 1 -13.00 2.70 2.79
C ALA A 1 -11.91 1.66 3.01
N TYR A 2 -11.45 1.04 1.92
CA TYR A 2 -10.34 0.08 1.97
C TYR A 2 -9.09 0.64 1.30
N SER A 3 -9.27 1.69 0.48
CA SER A 3 -8.17 2.35 -0.24
C SER A 3 -8.52 3.79 -0.58
N ALA A 4 -7.50 4.59 -0.76
CA ALA A 4 -7.61 5.97 -1.25
C ALA A 4 -6.56 6.21 -2.33
N CYS A 5 -6.86 7.11 -3.27
CA CYS A 5 -5.97 7.51 -4.34
C CYS A 5 -6.06 9.02 -4.53
N LEU A 6 -4.91 9.68 -4.47
CA LEU A 6 -4.80 11.12 -4.69
C LEU A 6 -4.91 11.46 -6.18
N THR A 7 -5.57 12.58 -6.48
CA THR A 7 -5.63 13.20 -7.80
C THR A 7 -5.25 14.68 -7.68
N ASP A 8 -5.03 15.34 -8.79
CA ASP A 8 -4.70 16.78 -8.81
C ASP A 8 -5.78 17.64 -8.13
N ASN A 9 -7.04 17.22 -8.14
CA ASN A 9 -8.20 18.00 -7.71
C ASN A 9 -8.90 17.45 -6.47
N GLY A 10 -8.44 16.34 -5.89
CA GLY A 10 -9.13 15.72 -4.77
C GLY A 10 -8.64 14.33 -4.44
N VAL A 11 -9.49 13.58 -3.72
CA VAL A 11 -9.20 12.23 -3.27
C VAL A 11 -10.31 11.28 -3.71
N LEU A 12 -9.92 10.14 -4.25
CA LEU A 12 -10.80 9.02 -4.58
C LEU A 12 -10.76 7.99 -3.45
N PHE A 13 -11.92 7.50 -3.05
CA PHE A 13 -12.05 6.48 -1.99
C PHE A 13 -12.78 5.26 -2.51
N GLY A 14 -12.20 4.11 -2.26
CA GLY A 14 -12.87 2.83 -2.46
C GLY A 14 -13.49 2.31 -1.16
N SER A 15 -14.78 2.00 -1.18
CA SER A 15 -15.46 1.40 -0.03
C SER A 15 -16.50 0.39 -0.50
N LYS A 16 -16.34 -0.86 -0.13
CA LYS A 16 -17.20 -1.94 -0.65
C LYS A 16 -17.32 -1.82 -2.18
N ASN A 17 -18.55 -1.82 -2.68
CA ASN A 17 -18.85 -1.67 -4.11
C ASN A 17 -19.01 -0.21 -4.58
N LYS A 18 -18.43 0.76 -3.87
CA LYS A 18 -18.60 2.19 -4.18
C LYS A 18 -17.27 2.91 -4.28
N ILE A 19 -17.23 3.91 -5.16
CA ILE A 19 -16.14 4.89 -5.24
C ILE A 19 -16.73 6.27 -5.00
N PHE A 20 -16.09 7.00 -4.10
CA PHE A 20 -16.40 8.38 -3.77
C PHE A 20 -15.26 9.28 -4.24
N PHE A 21 -15.59 10.49 -4.59
CA PHE A 21 -14.63 11.55 -4.87
C PHE A 21 -14.88 12.74 -3.94
N TYR A 22 -13.84 13.14 -3.27
CA TYR A 22 -13.82 14.39 -2.53
C TYR A 22 -13.04 15.43 -3.33
N ASN A 23 -13.68 16.55 -3.62
CA ASN A 23 -13.10 17.66 -4.38
C ASN A 23 -12.52 18.72 -3.42
N TYR A 24 -11.26 19.10 -3.61
CA TYR A 24 -10.59 20.11 -2.81
C TYR A 24 -11.13 21.52 -2.99
N GLN A 25 -11.68 21.85 -4.18
CA GLN A 25 -12.10 23.22 -4.49
C GLN A 25 -13.44 23.58 -3.83
N ASP A 26 -14.43 22.71 -3.91
CA ASP A 26 -15.78 22.94 -3.40
C ASP A 26 -16.08 22.19 -2.11
N THR A 27 -15.10 21.46 -1.57
CA THR A 27 -15.22 20.63 -0.36
C THR A 27 -16.36 19.62 -0.41
N SER A 28 -16.81 19.24 -1.60
CA SER A 28 -17.91 18.32 -1.79
C SER A 28 -17.44 16.86 -1.83
N LEU A 29 -18.20 15.98 -1.20
CA LEU A 29 -18.06 14.54 -1.33
C LEU A 29 -19.15 14.01 -2.26
N ARG A 30 -18.76 13.38 -3.34
CA ARG A 30 -19.68 12.83 -4.33
C ARG A 30 -19.48 11.32 -4.48
N LEU A 31 -20.58 10.58 -4.59
CA LEU A 31 -20.54 9.22 -5.07
C LEU A 31 -20.28 9.24 -6.58
N LEU A 32 -19.15 8.69 -7.02
CA LEU A 32 -18.82 8.60 -8.44
C LEU A 32 -19.38 7.35 -9.09
N GLN A 33 -19.28 6.22 -8.40
CA GLN A 33 -19.60 4.92 -8.97
C GLN A 33 -20.14 3.96 -7.93
N THR A 34 -21.13 3.15 -8.33
CA THR A 34 -21.56 1.94 -7.65
C THR A 34 -21.40 0.76 -8.61
N PHE A 35 -20.78 -0.31 -8.15
CA PHE A 35 -20.57 -1.52 -8.96
C PHE A 35 -21.76 -2.49 -8.76
N ASP A 36 -22.91 -2.12 -9.30
CA ASP A 36 -24.15 -2.89 -9.13
C ASP A 36 -24.18 -4.19 -9.96
N LEU A 37 -23.38 -4.23 -11.03
CA LEU A 37 -23.26 -5.42 -11.89
C LEU A 37 -22.47 -6.56 -11.25
N GLU A 38 -21.70 -6.27 -10.21
CA GLU A 38 -20.95 -7.24 -9.44
C GLU A 38 -21.19 -6.99 -7.93
N PRO A 39 -22.27 -7.52 -7.36
CA PRO A 39 -22.76 -7.18 -6.02
C PRO A 39 -21.75 -7.43 -4.90
N ASN A 40 -20.70 -8.23 -5.14
CA ASN A 40 -19.63 -8.52 -4.19
C ASN A 40 -18.29 -7.85 -4.58
N TYR A 41 -18.31 -6.86 -5.48
CA TYR A 41 -17.10 -6.15 -5.86
C TYR A 41 -16.68 -5.19 -4.74
N ASN A 42 -15.75 -5.63 -3.93
CA ASN A 42 -15.17 -4.81 -2.86
C ASN A 42 -13.89 -4.17 -3.37
N VAL A 43 -13.89 -2.84 -3.50
CA VAL A 43 -12.69 -2.08 -3.89
C VAL A 43 -11.66 -2.13 -2.79
N THR A 44 -10.60 -2.87 -2.99
CA THR A 44 -9.51 -3.06 -2.01
C THR A 44 -8.29 -2.21 -2.29
N LEU A 45 -8.11 -1.77 -3.56
CA LEU A 45 -7.00 -0.93 -3.96
C LEU A 45 -7.40 -0.06 -5.15
N LEU A 46 -6.91 1.19 -5.15
CA LEU A 46 -7.09 2.18 -6.21
C LEU A 46 -5.74 2.68 -6.69
N ASN A 47 -5.57 2.76 -8.02
CA ASN A 47 -4.41 3.39 -8.66
C ASN A 47 -4.86 4.24 -9.84
N LEU A 48 -4.21 5.37 -10.09
CA LEU A 48 -4.42 6.12 -11.31
C LEU A 48 -3.77 5.38 -12.50
N TRP A 49 -4.61 4.92 -13.43
CA TRP A 49 -4.15 4.39 -14.71
C TRP A 49 -3.62 5.51 -15.61
N ASP A 50 -4.34 6.60 -15.68
CA ASP A 50 -3.99 7.87 -16.29
C ASP A 50 -4.83 9.00 -15.66
N LYS A 51 -4.75 10.22 -16.18
CA LYS A 51 -5.48 11.38 -15.65
C LYS A 51 -7.00 11.22 -15.58
N HIS A 52 -7.57 10.33 -16.37
CA HIS A 52 -9.02 10.16 -16.52
C HIS A 52 -9.49 8.74 -16.25
N THR A 53 -8.59 7.84 -15.97
CA THR A 53 -8.91 6.43 -15.77
C THR A 53 -8.36 5.93 -14.44
N LEU A 54 -9.20 5.32 -13.65
CA LEU A 54 -8.85 4.70 -12.37
C LEU A 54 -8.80 3.19 -12.52
N LEU A 55 -7.71 2.59 -12.07
CA LEU A 55 -7.62 1.15 -11.89
C LEU A 55 -8.18 0.79 -10.52
N CYS A 56 -9.27 0.04 -10.52
CA CYS A 56 -9.93 -0.48 -9.33
C CYS A 56 -9.60 -1.96 -9.19
N CYS A 57 -9.10 -2.34 -8.02
CA CYS A 57 -8.83 -3.72 -7.69
C CYS A 57 -9.84 -4.23 -6.67
N SER A 58 -10.35 -5.43 -6.90
CA SER A 58 -11.08 -6.21 -5.91
C SER A 58 -10.35 -7.53 -5.68
N ARG A 59 -10.11 -7.86 -4.42
CA ARG A 59 -9.37 -9.08 -4.06
C ARG A 59 -9.95 -10.37 -4.68
N TRP A 60 -11.27 -10.40 -4.91
CA TRP A 60 -11.98 -11.61 -5.36
C TRP A 60 -12.63 -11.48 -6.74
N GLN A 61 -12.65 -10.27 -7.31
CA GLN A 61 -13.31 -9.96 -8.58
C GLN A 61 -12.35 -9.42 -9.65
N GLY A 62 -11.05 -9.30 -9.30
CA GLY A 62 -9.99 -8.85 -10.19
C GLY A 62 -10.00 -7.34 -10.44
N LEU A 63 -9.60 -6.94 -11.63
CA LEU A 63 -9.36 -5.54 -12.00
C LEU A 63 -10.49 -4.98 -12.86
N LEU A 64 -10.82 -3.71 -12.64
CA LEU A 64 -11.68 -2.87 -13.48
C LEU A 64 -10.98 -1.54 -13.77
N LEU A 65 -11.21 -1.01 -14.95
CA LEU A 65 -10.85 0.36 -15.33
C LEU A 65 -12.12 1.20 -15.31
N LEU A 66 -12.14 2.24 -14.50
CA LEU A 66 -13.21 3.23 -14.40
C LEU A 66 -12.78 4.51 -15.10
N ASP A 67 -13.54 4.94 -16.10
CA ASP A 67 -13.42 6.25 -16.71
C ASP A 67 -14.06 7.30 -15.80
N LEU A 68 -13.26 8.23 -15.30
CA LEU A 68 -13.69 9.24 -14.32
C LEU A 68 -14.61 10.32 -14.92
N ASN A 69 -14.59 10.50 -16.25
CA ASN A 69 -15.44 11.47 -16.92
C ASN A 69 -16.84 10.91 -17.21
N THR A 70 -16.91 9.64 -17.61
CA THR A 70 -18.15 9.00 -18.06
C THR A 70 -18.78 8.07 -17.03
N GLY A 71 -18.03 7.69 -15.99
CA GLY A 71 -18.44 6.67 -15.01
C GLY A 71 -18.50 5.25 -15.57
N LYS A 72 -18.06 5.02 -16.81
CA LYS A 72 -18.09 3.70 -17.43
C LYS A 72 -16.96 2.82 -16.94
N CYS A 73 -17.31 1.57 -16.62
CA CYS A 73 -16.36 0.54 -16.22
C CYS A 73 -16.10 -0.42 -17.38
N ARG A 74 -14.86 -0.87 -17.50
CA ARG A 74 -14.46 -1.96 -18.40
C ARG A 74 -13.38 -2.82 -17.77
N ARG A 75 -13.26 -4.07 -18.21
CA ARG A 75 -12.12 -4.91 -17.85
C ARG A 75 -10.86 -4.37 -18.54
N PRO A 76 -9.66 -4.49 -17.90
CA PRO A 76 -8.41 -4.21 -18.61
C PRO A 76 -8.24 -5.17 -19.81
N PRO A 77 -7.41 -4.83 -20.80
CA PRO A 77 -7.22 -5.64 -22.00
C PRO A 77 -6.43 -6.95 -21.76
N PHE A 78 -6.30 -7.37 -20.52
CA PHE A 78 -5.58 -8.58 -20.10
C PHE A 78 -6.33 -9.29 -19.00
N ASP A 79 -6.15 -10.59 -18.92
CA ASP A 79 -6.64 -11.41 -17.80
C ASP A 79 -5.49 -11.65 -16.82
N CYS A 80 -5.71 -11.28 -15.57
CA CYS A 80 -4.79 -11.51 -14.47
C CYS A 80 -5.42 -12.36 -13.35
N GLY A 81 -6.56 -12.99 -13.66
CA GLY A 81 -7.35 -13.74 -12.70
C GLY A 81 -8.24 -12.85 -11.83
N LYS A 82 -8.89 -13.49 -10.87
CA LYS A 82 -9.85 -12.80 -9.99
C LYS A 82 -9.28 -12.52 -8.59
N GLU A 83 -8.35 -13.34 -8.12
CA GLU A 83 -7.78 -13.22 -6.78
C GLU A 83 -6.51 -12.38 -6.82
N ILE A 84 -6.66 -11.04 -6.76
CA ILE A 84 -5.55 -10.08 -6.83
C ILE A 84 -5.27 -9.54 -5.43
N MET A 85 -4.04 -9.76 -4.96
CA MET A 85 -3.56 -9.25 -3.67
C MET A 85 -3.08 -7.81 -3.76
N ASN A 86 -2.30 -7.50 -4.79
CA ASN A 86 -1.75 -6.17 -4.98
C ASN A 86 -1.54 -5.86 -6.46
N VAL A 87 -1.49 -4.57 -6.78
CA VAL A 87 -1.22 -4.05 -8.11
C VAL A 87 -0.42 -2.76 -7.97
N LEU A 88 0.61 -2.59 -8.81
CA LEU A 88 1.41 -1.38 -8.90
C LEU A 88 1.55 -0.97 -10.36
N ILE A 89 1.44 0.32 -10.65
CA ILE A 89 1.83 0.92 -11.92
C ILE A 89 3.13 1.67 -11.66
N ASP A 90 4.21 1.22 -12.29
CA ASP A 90 5.54 1.82 -12.08
C ASP A 90 5.74 3.11 -12.92
N SER A 91 6.85 3.78 -12.69
CA SER A 91 7.23 5.03 -13.37
C SER A 91 7.38 4.85 -14.89
N GLN A 92 7.72 3.64 -15.35
CA GLN A 92 7.79 3.28 -16.77
C GLN A 92 6.43 2.84 -17.36
N LYS A 93 5.35 2.95 -16.55
CA LYS A 93 3.98 2.57 -16.94
C LYS A 93 3.77 1.08 -17.16
N ARG A 94 4.68 0.22 -16.66
CA ARG A 94 4.45 -1.22 -16.57
C ARG A 94 3.46 -1.50 -15.45
N ILE A 95 2.71 -2.57 -15.59
CA ILE A 95 1.71 -2.99 -14.61
C ILE A 95 2.21 -4.25 -13.93
N TRP A 96 2.39 -4.15 -12.63
CA TRP A 96 2.80 -5.25 -11.78
C TRP A 96 1.57 -5.77 -11.05
N VAL A 97 1.26 -7.05 -11.26
CA VAL A 97 0.07 -7.70 -10.68
C VAL A 97 0.52 -8.88 -9.84
N ALA A 98 0.08 -8.91 -8.61
CA ALA A 98 0.31 -10.00 -7.66
C ALA A 98 -0.99 -10.78 -7.44
N PRO A 99 -1.24 -11.88 -8.17
CA PRO A 99 -2.33 -12.79 -7.87
C PRO A 99 -2.07 -13.52 -6.54
N TYR A 100 -3.14 -13.98 -5.86
CA TYR A 100 -2.98 -14.78 -4.65
C TYR A 100 -2.16 -16.05 -4.94
N ASN A 101 -1.07 -16.23 -4.21
CA ASN A 101 -0.13 -17.34 -4.36
C ASN A 101 0.38 -17.57 -5.80
N GLY A 102 0.30 -16.53 -6.65
CA GLY A 102 0.68 -16.57 -8.07
C GLY A 102 2.02 -15.92 -8.38
N GLY A 103 2.73 -15.39 -7.37
CA GLY A 103 3.94 -14.60 -7.57
C GLY A 103 3.64 -13.23 -8.16
N LEU A 104 4.52 -12.72 -9.03
CA LEU A 104 4.43 -11.39 -9.62
C LEU A 104 4.44 -11.46 -11.14
N ASN A 105 3.46 -10.85 -11.77
CA ASN A 105 3.39 -10.67 -13.21
C ASN A 105 3.68 -9.22 -13.59
N CYS A 106 4.52 -9.02 -14.60
CA CYS A 106 4.80 -7.74 -15.23
C CYS A 106 4.13 -7.69 -16.59
N LEU A 107 3.30 -6.68 -16.83
CA LEU A 107 2.58 -6.49 -18.10
C LEU A 107 2.81 -5.08 -18.66
N THR A 108 2.68 -4.95 -19.97
CA THR A 108 2.50 -3.66 -20.61
C THR A 108 1.07 -3.13 -20.42
N ARG A 109 0.82 -1.86 -20.74
CA ARG A 109 -0.53 -1.27 -20.62
C ARG A 109 -1.56 -1.88 -21.57
N ASP A 110 -1.14 -2.39 -22.70
CA ASP A 110 -1.98 -3.13 -23.65
C ASP A 110 -2.20 -4.59 -23.28
N GLY A 111 -1.60 -5.03 -22.17
CA GLY A 111 -1.83 -6.33 -21.56
C GLY A 111 -0.89 -7.44 -22.02
N LYS A 112 0.16 -7.10 -22.73
CA LYS A 112 1.19 -8.10 -23.11
C LYS A 112 2.00 -8.46 -21.86
N LEU A 113 2.06 -9.74 -21.54
CA LEU A 113 2.90 -10.27 -20.46
C LEU A 113 4.38 -10.13 -20.85
N LEU A 114 5.14 -9.42 -20.01
CA LEU A 114 6.59 -9.21 -20.17
C LEU A 114 7.40 -10.23 -19.38
N ALA A 115 6.97 -10.54 -18.16
CA ALA A 115 7.64 -11.47 -17.27
C ALA A 115 6.69 -12.00 -16.19
N THR A 116 7.02 -13.17 -15.66
CA THR A 116 6.42 -13.75 -14.46
C THR A 116 7.53 -14.19 -13.53
N TYR A 117 7.41 -13.82 -12.24
CA TYR A 117 8.35 -14.18 -11.20
C TYR A 117 7.64 -15.02 -10.15
N THR A 118 8.15 -16.21 -9.94
CA THR A 118 7.66 -17.16 -8.91
C THR A 118 8.83 -17.81 -8.20
N THR A 119 8.58 -18.45 -7.08
CA THR A 119 9.58 -19.25 -6.36
C THR A 119 10.18 -20.39 -7.21
N HIS A 120 9.54 -20.76 -8.32
CA HIS A 120 10.00 -21.83 -9.20
C HIS A 120 10.89 -21.37 -10.35
N ASN A 121 10.72 -20.13 -10.80
CA ASN A 121 11.42 -19.61 -11.98
C ASN A 121 12.32 -18.42 -11.70
N SER A 122 12.39 -17.96 -10.48
CA SER A 122 13.18 -16.82 -10.03
C SER A 122 13.66 -16.98 -8.59
N SER A 123 14.44 -16.02 -8.10
CA SER A 123 14.84 -15.96 -6.70
C SER A 123 13.78 -15.30 -5.78
N LEU A 124 12.53 -15.23 -6.21
CA LEU A 124 11.44 -14.75 -5.37
C LEU A 124 11.27 -15.68 -4.15
N SER A 125 11.28 -15.11 -2.96
CA SER A 125 11.28 -15.88 -1.71
C SER A 125 9.92 -16.52 -1.37
N ASN A 126 8.82 -15.90 -1.81
CA ASN A 126 7.45 -16.38 -1.55
C ASN A 126 6.48 -15.88 -2.64
N ASN A 127 5.55 -16.73 -3.07
CA ASN A 127 4.52 -16.41 -4.06
C ASN A 127 3.35 -15.59 -3.52
N VAL A 128 3.18 -15.52 -2.20
CA VAL A 128 2.14 -14.68 -1.58
C VAL A 128 2.71 -13.29 -1.35
N ILE A 129 2.36 -12.37 -2.26
CA ILE A 129 2.82 -10.99 -2.23
C ILE A 129 1.72 -10.12 -1.61
N LEU A 130 2.07 -9.43 -0.52
CA LEU A 130 1.15 -8.60 0.24
C LEU A 130 1.23 -7.12 -0.17
N SER A 131 2.42 -6.64 -0.56
CA SER A 131 2.63 -5.24 -0.90
C SER A 131 3.66 -5.06 -2.01
N LEU A 132 3.50 -3.96 -2.76
CA LEU A 132 4.40 -3.54 -3.84
C LEU A 132 4.67 -2.05 -3.70
N ALA A 133 5.93 -1.66 -3.92
CA ALA A 133 6.34 -0.26 -4.05
C ALA A 133 7.44 -0.14 -5.10
N GLU A 134 7.61 1.06 -5.67
CA GLU A 134 8.74 1.37 -6.55
C GLU A 134 9.71 2.31 -5.82
N ARG A 135 11.00 2.04 -5.96
CA ARG A 135 12.07 2.92 -5.51
C ARG A 135 13.19 2.89 -6.55
N GLU A 136 13.53 4.05 -7.12
CA GLU A 136 14.65 4.21 -8.10
C GLU A 136 14.58 3.24 -9.30
N GLY A 137 13.36 2.90 -9.74
CA GLY A 137 13.12 1.95 -10.83
C GLY A 137 13.15 0.48 -10.41
N GLU A 138 13.50 0.17 -9.17
CA GLU A 138 13.39 -1.17 -8.59
C GLU A 138 11.98 -1.42 -8.04
N ILE A 139 11.53 -2.65 -8.12
CA ILE A 139 10.25 -3.08 -7.56
C ILE A 139 10.50 -3.80 -6.24
N TRP A 140 10.02 -3.19 -5.17
CA TRP A 140 10.08 -3.71 -3.83
C TRP A 140 8.84 -4.53 -3.55
N ILE A 141 9.02 -5.78 -3.13
CA ILE A 141 7.99 -6.81 -3.05
C ILE A 141 7.94 -7.32 -1.61
N GLY A 142 6.96 -6.89 -0.85
CA GLY A 142 6.69 -7.40 0.50
C GLY A 142 5.87 -8.68 0.44
N THR A 143 6.34 -9.73 1.09
CA THR A 143 5.75 -11.06 1.02
C THR A 143 5.21 -11.55 2.36
N ASP A 144 4.42 -12.61 2.34
CA ASP A 144 3.95 -13.29 3.55
C ASP A 144 4.96 -14.37 3.98
N GLY A 145 5.84 -14.00 4.90
CA GLY A 145 6.85 -14.90 5.47
C GLY A 145 8.16 -15.01 4.68
N GLY A 146 8.30 -14.35 3.53
CA GLY A 146 9.53 -14.39 2.71
C GLY A 146 10.33 -13.07 2.73
N GLY A 147 10.02 -12.14 3.63
CA GLY A 147 10.71 -10.85 3.71
C GLY A 147 10.38 -9.88 2.59
N ILE A 148 11.33 -9.02 2.25
CA ILE A 148 11.25 -8.06 1.14
C ILE A 148 12.18 -8.51 0.02
N ASN A 149 11.62 -8.70 -1.17
CA ASN A 149 12.39 -8.95 -2.37
C ASN A 149 12.51 -7.65 -3.15
N ILE A 150 13.70 -7.34 -3.64
CA ILE A 150 14.00 -6.15 -4.43
C ILE A 150 14.36 -6.63 -5.83
N LEU A 151 13.46 -6.39 -6.77
CA LEU A 151 13.59 -6.77 -8.16
C LEU A 151 14.10 -5.59 -8.98
N ASP A 152 15.22 -5.76 -9.63
CA ASP A 152 15.63 -4.90 -10.75
C ASP A 152 14.97 -5.41 -12.04
N PRO A 153 14.02 -4.66 -12.62
CA PRO A 153 13.30 -5.11 -13.82
C PRO A 153 14.16 -5.23 -15.08
N GLU A 154 15.26 -4.48 -15.17
CA GLU A 154 16.13 -4.46 -16.33
C GLU A 154 17.05 -5.69 -16.37
N THR A 155 17.68 -5.99 -15.24
CA THR A 155 18.57 -7.15 -15.10
C THR A 155 17.83 -8.43 -14.72
N ARG A 156 16.57 -8.31 -14.25
CA ARG A 156 15.74 -9.39 -13.69
C ARG A 156 16.33 -10.06 -12.45
N ARG A 157 17.26 -9.41 -11.78
CA ARG A 157 17.84 -9.88 -10.54
C ARG A 157 16.94 -9.54 -9.38
N ILE A 158 16.84 -10.46 -8.42
CA ILE A 158 16.12 -10.27 -7.17
C ILE A 158 17.13 -10.41 -6.04
N SER A 159 17.24 -9.38 -5.21
CA SER A 159 17.91 -9.42 -3.92
C SER A 159 16.88 -9.56 -2.81
N LEU A 160 17.28 -10.16 -1.69
CA LEU A 160 16.41 -10.49 -0.57
C LEU A 160 16.86 -9.79 0.70
N LEU A 161 15.92 -9.11 1.35
CA LEU A 161 16.03 -8.68 2.74
C LEU A 161 15.14 -9.59 3.58
N GLU A 162 15.73 -10.34 4.50
CA GLU A 162 15.01 -11.29 5.34
C GLU A 162 15.44 -11.20 6.81
N HIS A 163 14.64 -11.79 7.68
CA HIS A 163 15.00 -11.95 9.08
C HIS A 163 16.10 -13.00 9.23
N MET A 164 17.25 -12.57 9.75
CA MET A 164 18.37 -13.46 10.11
C MET A 164 18.51 -13.51 11.63
N PRO A 165 18.14 -14.61 12.28
CA PRO A 165 18.31 -14.76 13.73
C PRO A 165 19.77 -14.55 14.15
N GLY A 166 20.01 -13.67 15.13
CA GLY A 166 21.35 -13.37 15.65
C GLY A 166 22.15 -12.33 14.88
N SER A 167 21.56 -11.68 13.87
CA SER A 167 22.16 -10.56 13.15
C SER A 167 21.61 -9.22 13.68
N ASP A 168 22.48 -8.40 14.28
CA ASP A 168 22.07 -7.14 14.93
C ASP A 168 21.95 -5.94 13.98
N HIS A 169 22.42 -6.01 12.73
CA HIS A 169 22.61 -4.79 11.94
C HIS A 169 22.01 -4.73 10.53
N TYR A 170 21.58 -5.82 9.90
CA TYR A 170 21.05 -5.81 8.52
C TYR A 170 19.96 -6.86 8.30
N SER A 171 19.16 -7.12 9.31
CA SER A 171 18.15 -8.15 9.29
C SER A 171 16.75 -7.54 9.51
N LEU A 172 15.77 -7.99 8.75
CA LEU A 172 14.38 -7.64 9.04
C LEU A 172 13.95 -8.23 10.39
N PRO A 173 13.14 -7.52 11.17
CA PRO A 173 12.60 -8.07 12.43
C PRO A 173 11.52 -9.14 12.18
N ALA A 174 10.95 -9.16 10.97
CA ALA A 174 9.91 -10.12 10.56
C ALA A 174 9.91 -10.28 9.04
N ASN A 175 9.45 -11.45 8.58
CA ASN A 175 9.37 -11.78 7.17
C ASN A 175 8.00 -11.57 6.53
N SER A 176 6.95 -11.22 7.29
CA SER A 176 5.63 -10.90 6.72
C SER A 176 5.43 -9.40 6.66
N ILE A 177 5.44 -8.84 5.44
CA ILE A 177 5.43 -7.40 5.13
C ILE A 177 4.09 -7.00 4.51
N LEU A 178 3.23 -6.35 5.29
CA LEU A 178 1.88 -5.97 4.89
C LEU A 178 1.82 -4.75 3.97
N CYS A 179 2.68 -3.78 4.20
CA CYS A 179 2.71 -2.57 3.40
C CYS A 179 4.13 -2.08 3.17
N LEU A 180 4.36 -1.47 2.01
CA LEU A 180 5.58 -0.80 1.61
C LEU A 180 5.23 0.61 1.16
N TYR A 181 6.08 1.57 1.51
CA TYR A 181 5.92 2.96 1.10
C TYR A 181 7.29 3.60 0.85
N ASN A 182 7.49 4.16 -0.34
CA ASN A 182 8.65 4.97 -0.66
C ASN A 182 8.32 6.43 -0.39
N ASP A 183 9.04 7.07 0.54
CA ASP A 183 8.80 8.46 0.92
C ASP A 183 9.43 9.46 -0.08
N CYS A 184 9.13 10.76 0.08
CA CYS A 184 9.67 11.81 -0.79
C CYS A 184 11.18 12.01 -0.65
N ASN A 185 11.82 11.46 0.37
CA ASN A 185 13.27 11.44 0.57
C ASN A 185 13.91 10.12 0.10
N ASN A 186 13.12 9.31 -0.61
CA ASN A 186 13.56 8.02 -1.13
C ASN A 186 13.92 6.98 -0.05
N ASN A 187 13.36 7.11 1.16
CA ASN A 187 13.46 6.07 2.16
C ASN A 187 12.32 5.07 1.97
N MET A 188 12.63 3.78 2.04
CA MET A 188 11.62 2.74 2.02
C MET A 188 11.13 2.45 3.44
N TRP A 189 9.83 2.51 3.63
CA TRP A 189 9.14 2.16 4.87
C TRP A 189 8.38 0.85 4.66
N ALA A 190 8.47 -0.04 5.64
CA ALA A 190 7.79 -1.31 5.62
C ALA A 190 7.00 -1.53 6.92
N GLY A 191 5.71 -1.84 6.78
CA GLY A 191 4.88 -2.27 7.90
C GLY A 191 4.81 -3.79 7.95
N SER A 192 5.14 -4.38 9.09
CA SER A 192 5.19 -5.82 9.30
C SER A 192 4.00 -6.34 10.09
N ILE A 193 3.74 -7.63 9.98
CA ILE A 193 2.79 -8.32 10.86
C ILE A 193 3.47 -8.53 12.22
N ARG A 194 2.97 -7.86 13.26
CA ARG A 194 3.36 -7.99 14.68
C ARG A 194 4.76 -7.50 15.08
N ASN A 195 5.54 -6.95 14.13
CA ASN A 195 6.91 -6.47 14.43
C ASN A 195 7.10 -4.98 14.09
N GLY A 196 6.00 -4.24 13.94
CA GLY A 196 5.99 -2.78 13.83
C GLY A 196 6.44 -2.23 12.48
N LEU A 197 6.96 -1.02 12.53
CA LEU A 197 7.40 -0.24 11.38
C LEU A 197 8.91 -0.36 11.20
N ILE A 198 9.34 -0.57 9.95
CA ILE A 198 10.73 -0.69 9.54
C ILE A 198 11.06 0.47 8.61
N SER A 199 12.12 1.21 8.90
CA SER A 199 12.73 2.19 8.00
C SER A 199 13.99 1.59 7.37
N ILE A 200 14.02 1.55 6.04
CA ILE A 200 15.13 1.00 5.27
C ILE A 200 15.79 2.14 4.50
N ARG A 201 17.02 2.46 4.89
CA ARG A 201 17.87 3.48 4.26
C ARG A 201 19.11 2.80 3.67
N GLU A 202 19.82 3.46 2.77
CA GLU A 202 21.04 2.90 2.15
C GLU A 202 22.09 2.42 3.16
N VAL A 203 22.09 2.96 4.38
CA VAL A 203 23.16 2.75 5.36
C VAL A 203 22.70 2.05 6.64
N SER A 204 21.40 1.98 6.92
CA SER A 204 20.88 1.32 8.14
C SER A 204 19.39 1.02 8.09
N MET A 205 19.00 -0.11 8.64
CA MET A 205 17.60 -0.41 8.98
C MET A 205 17.35 -0.02 10.44
N LYS A 206 16.23 0.66 10.71
CA LYS A 206 15.77 0.93 12.05
C LYS A 206 14.36 0.43 12.22
N THR A 207 14.14 -0.32 13.28
CA THR A 207 12.82 -0.87 13.61
C THR A 207 12.21 -0.07 14.75
N TYR A 208 10.92 0.23 14.62
CA TYR A 208 10.11 0.79 15.68
C TYR A 208 9.03 -0.22 16.05
N THR A 209 8.98 -0.57 17.31
CA THR A 209 8.01 -1.50 17.88
C THR A 209 7.06 -0.77 18.83
N ASP A 210 6.04 -1.46 19.32
CA ASP A 210 5.11 -0.92 20.29
C ASP A 210 5.82 -0.62 21.61
N VAL A 211 5.34 0.42 22.26
CA VAL A 211 5.86 0.90 23.55
C VAL A 211 4.71 1.15 24.52
N PRO A 212 4.98 1.10 25.83
CA PRO A 212 3.98 1.47 26.83
C PRO A 212 3.42 2.88 26.61
N PRO A 213 2.14 3.13 26.96
CA PRO A 213 1.53 4.45 26.86
C PRO A 213 2.38 5.54 27.54
N GLY A 214 2.55 6.66 26.83
CA GLY A 214 3.39 7.78 27.31
C GLY A 214 4.85 7.73 26.89
N ASN A 215 5.31 6.68 26.24
CA ASN A 215 6.63 6.62 25.62
C ASN A 215 6.55 7.11 24.16
N ASP A 216 7.40 8.07 23.78
CA ASP A 216 7.43 8.69 22.45
C ASP A 216 8.44 8.03 21.47
N ARG A 217 8.98 6.85 21.80
CA ARG A 217 10.06 6.18 21.03
C ARG A 217 9.60 4.99 20.18
N GLY A 218 8.30 4.75 20.07
CA GLY A 218 7.76 3.64 19.30
C GLY A 218 6.28 3.78 18.99
N LEU A 219 5.68 2.71 18.52
CA LEU A 219 4.30 2.63 18.06
C LEU A 219 3.32 2.35 19.19
N SER A 220 2.04 2.57 18.94
CA SER A 220 0.93 2.14 19.82
C SER A 220 0.58 0.65 19.65
N ASN A 221 0.92 0.06 18.48
CA ASN A 221 0.70 -1.37 18.17
C ASN A 221 1.66 -1.83 17.05
N ASN A 222 2.14 -3.06 17.14
CA ASN A 222 3.12 -3.64 16.22
C ASN A 222 2.57 -4.06 14.85
N THR A 223 1.26 -4.08 14.68
CA THR A 223 0.66 -4.41 13.39
C THR A 223 0.35 -3.12 12.63
N VAL A 224 1.20 -2.80 11.65
CA VAL A 224 1.05 -1.61 10.81
C VAL A 224 0.27 -1.95 9.55
N LEU A 225 -0.85 -1.25 9.35
CA LEU A 225 -1.76 -1.47 8.21
C LEU A 225 -1.61 -0.42 7.12
N SER A 226 -1.27 0.82 7.49
CA SER A 226 -1.20 1.93 6.54
C SER A 226 -0.13 2.94 6.92
N LEU A 227 0.45 3.57 5.89
CA LEU A 227 1.46 4.62 6.01
C LEU A 227 1.10 5.77 5.07
N PHE A 228 1.28 6.99 5.54
CA PHE A 228 1.11 8.21 4.74
C PHE A 228 2.11 9.28 5.19
N GLN A 229 2.84 9.86 4.26
CA GLN A 229 3.71 11.00 4.52
C GLN A 229 3.01 12.30 4.22
N GLU A 230 2.84 13.16 5.24
CA GLU A 230 2.25 14.50 5.07
C GLU A 230 3.30 15.54 4.69
N SER A 231 4.52 15.43 5.25
CA SER A 231 5.64 16.34 5.03
C SER A 231 6.98 15.61 5.23
N GLN A 232 8.10 16.30 5.02
CA GLN A 232 9.44 15.73 5.24
C GLN A 232 9.70 15.33 6.70
N ASP A 233 8.99 15.94 7.62
CA ASP A 233 9.13 15.74 9.06
C ASP A 233 7.94 15.01 9.70
N GLN A 234 6.99 14.53 8.90
CA GLN A 234 5.79 13.85 9.43
C GLN A 234 5.31 12.68 8.58
N ILE A 235 5.34 11.49 9.19
CA ILE A 235 4.78 10.24 8.65
C ILE A 235 3.66 9.77 9.56
N TRP A 236 2.51 9.51 8.98
CA TRP A 236 1.35 8.95 9.66
C TRP A 236 1.32 7.44 9.54
N VAL A 237 1.08 6.76 10.64
CA VAL A 237 1.11 5.30 10.76
C VAL A 237 -0.22 4.82 11.32
N GLY A 238 -0.95 4.05 10.53
CA GLY A 238 -2.20 3.41 10.96
C GLY A 238 -1.95 1.97 11.39
N THR A 239 -2.50 1.60 12.55
CA THR A 239 -2.27 0.30 13.17
C THR A 239 -3.56 -0.53 13.32
N ASP A 240 -3.40 -1.82 13.62
CA ASP A 240 -4.50 -2.74 13.95
C ASP A 240 -4.79 -2.69 15.46
N GLY A 241 -5.74 -1.87 15.87
CA GLY A 241 -6.18 -1.74 17.27
C GLY A 241 -5.39 -0.72 18.11
N GLY A 242 -4.33 -0.09 17.58
CA GLY A 242 -3.58 0.96 18.29
C GLY A 242 -3.90 2.38 17.82
N GLY A 243 -4.87 2.54 16.89
CA GLY A 243 -5.20 3.84 16.31
C GLY A 243 -4.13 4.39 15.39
N ILE A 244 -3.93 5.71 15.43
CA ILE A 244 -3.01 6.43 14.57
C ILE A 244 -1.81 6.91 15.36
N ASN A 245 -0.65 6.84 14.73
CA ASN A 245 0.59 7.43 15.23
C ASN A 245 1.11 8.44 14.20
N SER A 246 1.76 9.51 14.63
CA SER A 246 2.63 10.29 13.77
C SER A 246 4.09 10.12 14.20
N LEU A 247 4.96 9.90 13.25
CA LEU A 247 6.40 9.82 13.42
C LEU A 247 7.04 11.06 12.82
N ASN A 248 7.91 11.73 13.58
CA ASN A 248 8.85 12.68 13.02
C ASN A 248 10.16 11.94 12.69
N PRO A 249 10.51 11.74 11.40
CA PRO A 249 11.69 10.96 11.00
C PRO A 249 13.02 11.60 11.40
N LEU A 250 13.04 12.93 11.61
CA LEU A 250 14.25 13.68 11.95
C LEU A 250 14.61 13.54 13.44
N THR A 251 13.58 13.58 14.30
CA THR A 251 13.75 13.48 15.76
C THR A 251 13.49 12.08 16.30
N GLU A 252 12.91 11.20 15.43
CA GLU A 252 12.52 9.82 15.74
C GLU A 252 11.49 9.72 16.88
N LYS A 253 10.69 10.77 17.02
CA LYS A 253 9.64 10.84 18.05
C LYS A 253 8.28 10.49 17.45
N PHE A 254 7.50 9.77 18.24
CA PHE A 254 6.13 9.42 17.96
C PHE A 254 5.15 10.26 18.79
N ILE A 255 4.04 10.60 18.17
CA ILE A 255 2.84 11.07 18.86
C ILE A 255 1.77 10.03 18.62
N HIS A 256 1.24 9.48 19.70
CA HIS A 256 0.10 8.57 19.66
C HIS A 256 -1.18 9.38 19.76
N TYR A 257 -2.09 9.16 18.85
CA TYR A 257 -3.44 9.71 18.90
C TYR A 257 -4.35 8.63 19.44
N PRO A 258 -4.55 8.58 20.77
CA PRO A 258 -5.46 7.63 21.37
C PRO A 258 -6.85 7.99 20.87
N SER A 259 -7.28 7.29 19.89
CA SER A 259 -8.65 7.38 19.45
C SER A 259 -9.50 6.55 20.41
N THR A 260 -10.73 6.97 20.60
CA THR A 260 -11.79 6.09 21.09
C THR A 260 -12.04 4.90 20.14
N TRP A 261 -11.21 4.78 19.11
CA TRP A 261 -11.30 3.83 18.03
C TRP A 261 -10.27 2.72 18.26
N GLU A 262 -10.71 1.66 18.89
CA GLU A 262 -9.96 0.39 18.95
C GLU A 262 -9.89 -0.29 17.58
N ASP A 263 -10.18 0.45 16.49
CA ASP A 263 -10.35 -0.09 15.16
C ASP A 263 -9.06 -0.09 14.34
N LYS A 264 -9.11 -0.93 13.31
CA LYS A 264 -8.06 -1.07 12.33
C LYS A 264 -8.03 0.13 11.39
N VAL A 265 -6.94 0.88 11.40
CA VAL A 265 -6.73 2.02 10.50
C VAL A 265 -6.25 1.52 9.14
N ALA A 266 -7.20 1.24 8.26
CA ALA A 266 -6.94 0.57 6.99
C ALA A 266 -6.26 1.47 5.96
N SER A 267 -6.48 2.80 6.01
CA SER A 267 -5.88 3.76 5.07
C SER A 267 -5.84 5.15 5.66
N ILE A 268 -4.81 5.89 5.32
CA ILE A 268 -4.63 7.31 5.67
C ILE A 268 -4.25 8.06 4.42
N CYS A 269 -4.83 9.24 4.20
CA CYS A 269 -4.39 10.17 3.16
C CYS A 269 -4.69 11.62 3.57
N GLN A 270 -4.05 12.57 2.90
CA GLN A 270 -4.32 13.97 3.13
C GLN A 270 -5.67 14.36 2.52
N PHE A 271 -6.46 15.07 3.31
CA PHE A 271 -7.72 15.64 2.89
C PHE A 271 -7.55 17.06 2.35
N THR A 272 -6.96 17.91 3.16
CA THR A 272 -6.49 19.26 2.84
C THR A 272 -5.24 19.53 3.70
N PRO A 273 -4.45 20.56 3.45
CA PRO A 273 -3.34 20.89 4.33
C PRO A 273 -3.77 20.92 5.81
N GLY A 274 -3.13 20.11 6.64
CA GLY A 274 -3.42 19.98 8.05
C GLY A 274 -4.67 19.14 8.41
N LYS A 275 -5.31 18.46 7.44
CA LYS A 275 -6.41 17.53 7.69
C LYS A 275 -6.19 16.22 6.98
N LEU A 276 -6.42 15.12 7.68
CA LEU A 276 -6.33 13.75 7.16
C LEU A 276 -7.72 13.17 6.93
N LEU A 277 -7.79 12.28 5.98
CA LEU A 277 -8.88 11.32 5.86
C LEU A 277 -8.40 9.95 6.26
N ILE A 278 -9.14 9.33 7.14
CA ILE A 278 -8.79 8.09 7.79
C ILE A 278 -9.89 7.08 7.54
N SER A 279 -9.52 5.94 7.00
CA SER A 279 -10.44 4.83 6.79
C SER A 279 -10.28 3.81 7.92
N LEU A 280 -11.36 3.53 8.62
CA LEU A 280 -11.44 2.47 9.62
C LEU A 280 -12.14 1.25 9.03
N PHE A 281 -11.66 0.05 9.36
CA PHE A 281 -12.07 -1.20 8.72
C PHE A 281 -13.58 -1.47 8.80
N SER A 282 -14.22 -1.15 9.91
CA SER A 282 -15.64 -1.43 10.14
C SER A 282 -16.54 -0.19 10.24
N GLN A 283 -15.96 1.01 10.36
CA GLN A 283 -16.71 2.22 10.71
C GLN A 283 -16.83 3.25 9.58
N GLY A 284 -16.02 3.14 8.53
CA GLY A 284 -16.07 4.05 7.39
C GLY A 284 -14.88 5.01 7.31
N VAL A 285 -15.13 6.24 6.83
CA VAL A 285 -14.10 7.27 6.61
C VAL A 285 -14.39 8.47 7.52
N PHE A 286 -13.37 9.01 8.13
CA PHE A 286 -13.39 10.13 9.09
C PHE A 286 -12.39 11.20 8.70
#